data_b02ecfdaf554f1eb3fe5167526554d96
#
_entry.id   b02ecfdaf554f1eb3fe5167526554d96
#
_cell.length_a   1.000
_cell.length_b   1.000
_cell.length_c   1.000
_cell.angle_alpha   90.00
_cell.angle_beta   90.00
_cell.angle_gamma   90.00
#
_symmetry.space_group_name_H-M   'P 1'
#
loop_
_entity.id
_entity.type
_entity.pdbx_description
1 polymer ?
#
loop_
_entity_poly.entity_id
_entity_poly.type
_entity_poly.pdbx_seq_one_letter_code
_entity_poly.pdbx_strand_id
1 'polypeptide(L)'
;MGKTPPLTGSSNTEFAKLIFHSSRAVIFTGAGISTESGIPDFRSPGGVWSKMKPIQFQDFVADPKIRHESWRRKFDRLDGLANALPNSGHFAVAKLVNNKKVSHVITQNVDNLHQNSGVPDNQVIELHG
;
A
#
# COMPACT_ATOMS: atom_id res chain seq x y z
N MET A 1 19.95 -3.70 11.68
CA MET A 1 18.97 -3.72 10.56
C MET A 1 19.34 -4.87 9.63
N GLY A 2 18.65 -6.00 9.76
CA GLY A 2 18.91 -7.18 8.94
C GLY A 2 18.43 -6.91 7.51
N LYS A 3 19.35 -7.01 6.55
CA LYS A 3 19.00 -7.12 5.14
C LYS A 3 18.24 -8.42 4.97
N THR A 4 16.97 -8.36 4.53
CA THR A 4 16.25 -9.54 4.11
C THR A 4 17.06 -10.18 2.98
N PRO A 5 17.49 -11.44 3.09
CA PRO A 5 18.20 -12.09 1.99
C PRO A 5 17.29 -12.17 0.77
N PRO A 6 17.84 -12.10 -0.46
CA PRO A 6 17.05 -12.29 -1.66
C PRO A 6 16.40 -13.68 -1.60
N LEU A 7 15.08 -13.73 -1.84
CA LEU A 7 14.34 -14.98 -1.90
C LEU A 7 14.97 -15.86 -3.00
N THR A 8 15.57 -16.96 -2.61
CA THR A 8 16.04 -17.99 -3.56
C THR A 8 14.83 -18.67 -4.23
N GLY A 9 15.02 -19.30 -5.37
CA GLY A 9 13.93 -20.03 -6.05
C GLY A 9 13.20 -21.05 -5.16
N SER A 10 13.88 -21.59 -4.15
CA SER A 10 13.27 -22.48 -3.14
C SER A 10 12.30 -21.72 -2.22
N SER A 11 12.62 -20.48 -1.83
CA SER A 11 11.76 -19.65 -0.97
C SER A 11 10.46 -19.27 -1.68
N ASN A 12 10.51 -18.94 -2.96
CA ASN A 12 9.30 -18.66 -3.75
C ASN A 12 8.42 -19.91 -3.88
N THR A 13 9.02 -21.07 -4.05
CA THR A 13 8.31 -22.34 -4.12
C THR A 13 7.64 -22.67 -2.79
N GLU A 14 8.33 -22.48 -1.67
CA GLU A 14 7.76 -22.70 -0.33
C GLU A 14 6.63 -21.72 -0.03
N PHE A 15 6.76 -20.45 -0.40
CA PHE A 15 5.71 -19.45 -0.25
C PHE A 15 4.48 -19.81 -1.10
N ALA A 16 4.68 -20.24 -2.35
CA ALA A 16 3.59 -20.67 -3.21
C ALA A 16 2.85 -21.90 -2.64
N LYS A 17 3.56 -22.87 -2.09
CA LYS A 17 2.98 -24.03 -1.40
C LYS A 17 2.17 -23.60 -0.17
N LEU A 18 2.69 -22.66 0.63
CA LEU A 18 2.00 -22.13 1.79
C LEU A 18 0.64 -21.51 1.40
N ILE A 19 0.63 -20.69 0.36
CA ILE A 19 -0.62 -20.11 -0.16
C ILE A 19 -1.54 -21.20 -0.68
N PHE A 20 -1.01 -22.15 -1.44
CA PHE A 20 -1.80 -23.22 -2.03
C PHE A 20 -2.51 -24.07 -0.98
N HIS A 21 -1.82 -24.44 0.10
CA HIS A 21 -2.37 -25.27 1.18
C HIS A 21 -3.17 -24.48 2.22
N SER A 22 -3.12 -23.15 2.20
CA SER A 22 -3.92 -22.35 3.15
C SER A 22 -5.41 -22.49 2.84
N SER A 23 -6.20 -22.68 3.89
CA SER A 23 -7.67 -22.68 3.83
C SER A 23 -8.25 -21.28 4.08
N ARG A 24 -7.48 -20.42 4.73
CA ARG A 24 -7.85 -19.02 5.05
C ARG A 24 -6.62 -18.14 4.90
N ALA A 25 -6.68 -17.21 3.96
CA ALA A 25 -5.63 -16.22 3.78
C ALA A 25 -6.25 -14.83 3.65
N VAL A 26 -5.56 -13.85 4.20
CA VAL A 26 -5.79 -12.43 3.97
C VAL A 26 -4.47 -11.81 3.53
N ILE A 27 -4.53 -10.75 2.76
CA ILE A 27 -3.35 -9.96 2.38
C ILE A 27 -3.39 -8.64 3.12
N PHE A 28 -2.28 -8.29 3.76
CA PHE A 28 -2.10 -6.99 4.40
C PHE A 28 -1.05 -6.19 3.64
N THR A 29 -1.44 -4.99 3.18
CA THR A 29 -0.56 -4.14 2.37
C THR A 29 -0.36 -2.75 2.97
N GLY A 30 0.74 -2.14 2.60
CA GLY A 30 1.10 -0.76 2.90
C GLY A 30 1.72 -0.09 1.68
N ALA A 31 2.26 1.11 1.85
CA ALA A 31 2.75 1.95 0.75
C ALA A 31 3.81 1.28 -0.14
N GLY A 32 4.53 0.29 0.37
CA GLY A 32 5.55 -0.44 -0.39
C GLY A 32 5.02 -1.16 -1.63
N ILE A 33 3.76 -1.62 -1.64
CA ILE A 33 3.18 -2.27 -2.83
C ILE A 33 2.97 -1.28 -3.99
N SER A 34 2.84 0.00 -3.69
CA SER A 34 2.52 1.05 -4.67
C SER A 34 3.75 1.80 -5.19
N THR A 35 4.96 1.47 -4.73
CA THR A 35 6.19 2.15 -5.17
C THR A 35 6.47 1.95 -6.66
N GLU A 36 6.22 0.76 -7.19
CA GLU A 36 6.33 0.48 -8.63
C GLU A 36 5.22 1.14 -9.46
N SER A 37 4.20 1.67 -8.83
CA SER A 37 3.16 2.50 -9.45
C SER A 37 3.50 4.00 -9.46
N GLY A 38 4.70 4.38 -9.00
CA GLY A 38 5.16 5.76 -8.94
C GLY A 38 4.74 6.51 -7.66
N ILE A 39 4.09 5.84 -6.70
CA ILE A 39 3.72 6.42 -5.42
C ILE A 39 4.84 6.15 -4.42
N PRO A 40 5.58 7.18 -3.94
CA PRO A 40 6.64 6.97 -2.97
C PRO A 40 6.08 6.47 -1.63
N ASP A 41 6.77 5.54 -1.01
CA ASP A 41 6.45 5.14 0.36
C ASP A 41 6.90 6.21 1.38
N PHE A 42 6.68 5.96 2.66
CA PHE A 42 6.95 6.96 3.69
C PHE A 42 8.37 6.87 4.28
N ARG A 43 8.90 5.66 4.48
CA ARG A 43 10.07 5.40 5.34
C ARG A 43 11.32 4.95 4.62
N SER A 44 11.22 4.46 3.38
CA SER A 44 12.37 4.02 2.61
C SER A 44 13.34 5.18 2.32
N PRO A 45 14.60 4.91 2.02
CA PRO A 45 15.50 5.93 1.51
C PRO A 45 14.90 6.62 0.28
N GLY A 46 14.73 7.94 0.35
CA GLY A 46 14.02 8.73 -0.69
C GLY A 46 12.50 8.78 -0.56
N GLY A 47 11.91 8.10 0.42
CA GLY A 47 10.49 8.17 0.75
C GLY A 47 10.06 9.54 1.29
N VAL A 48 8.77 9.70 1.53
CA VAL A 48 8.17 11.00 1.88
C VAL A 48 8.82 11.63 3.11
N TRP A 49 9.09 10.83 4.16
CA TRP A 49 9.65 11.36 5.42
C TRP A 49 11.15 11.65 5.36
N SER A 50 11.85 11.24 4.31
CA SER A 50 13.21 11.71 4.06
C SER A 50 13.25 13.16 3.59
N LYS A 51 12.15 13.66 3.01
CA LYS A 51 12.04 15.00 2.42
C LYS A 51 11.23 15.97 3.28
N MET A 52 10.31 15.47 4.09
CA MET A 52 9.46 16.31 4.93
C MET A 52 9.06 15.61 6.23
N LYS A 53 9.03 16.35 7.33
CA LYS A 53 8.58 15.81 8.62
C LYS A 53 7.08 15.58 8.63
N PRO A 54 6.59 14.49 9.27
CA PRO A 54 5.18 14.29 9.52
C PRO A 54 4.59 15.44 10.33
N ILE A 55 3.40 15.90 9.97
CA ILE A 55 2.64 16.86 10.78
C ILE A 55 1.90 16.05 11.84
N GLN A 56 2.11 16.39 13.11
CA GLN A 56 1.42 15.77 14.21
C GLN A 56 -0.01 16.29 14.31
N PHE A 57 -0.93 15.44 14.77
CA PHE A 57 -2.34 15.82 14.92
C PHE A 57 -2.54 17.02 15.84
N GLN A 58 -1.80 17.08 16.94
CA GLN A 58 -1.88 18.19 17.88
C GLN A 58 -1.45 19.52 17.25
N ASP A 59 -0.37 19.52 16.46
CA ASP A 59 0.10 20.72 15.74
C ASP A 59 -0.93 21.15 14.68
N PHE A 60 -1.52 20.19 13.97
CA PHE A 60 -2.59 20.44 13.00
C PHE A 60 -3.80 21.12 13.66
N VAL A 61 -4.20 20.68 14.84
CA VAL A 61 -5.34 21.25 15.56
C VAL A 61 -4.99 22.65 16.11
N ALA A 62 -3.78 22.82 16.65
CA ALA A 62 -3.41 24.04 17.36
C ALA A 62 -3.07 25.22 16.44
N ASP A 63 -2.44 24.98 15.29
CA ASP A 63 -1.92 26.05 14.43
C ASP A 63 -2.58 26.08 13.04
N PRO A 64 -3.28 27.19 12.70
CA PRO A 64 -3.87 27.37 11.36
C PRO A 64 -2.86 27.28 10.21
N LYS A 65 -1.61 27.72 10.41
CA LYS A 65 -0.56 27.67 9.38
C LYS A 65 -0.15 26.24 9.10
N ILE A 66 -0.06 25.40 10.14
CA ILE A 66 0.25 23.98 10.01
C ILE A 66 -0.91 23.26 9.31
N ARG A 67 -2.17 23.60 9.62
CA ARG A 67 -3.34 23.07 8.87
C ARG A 67 -3.27 23.41 7.38
N HIS A 68 -2.97 24.67 7.06
CA HIS A 68 -2.82 25.10 5.66
C HIS A 68 -1.72 24.32 4.95
N GLU A 69 -0.56 24.16 5.57
CA GLU A 69 0.54 23.38 5.03
C GLU A 69 0.18 21.90 4.83
N SER A 70 -0.56 21.32 5.77
CA SER A 70 -1.05 19.94 5.67
C SER A 70 -1.96 19.75 4.46
N TRP A 71 -2.89 20.67 4.24
CA TRP A 71 -3.77 20.65 3.08
C TRP A 71 -3.01 20.88 1.77
N ARG A 72 -2.09 21.83 1.73
CA ARG A 72 -1.23 22.06 0.56
C ARG A 72 -0.49 20.77 0.17
N ARG A 73 0.16 20.09 1.13
CA ARG A 73 0.84 18.82 0.88
C ARG A 73 -0.10 17.72 0.39
N LYS A 74 -1.34 17.73 0.87
CA LYS A 74 -2.36 16.77 0.42
C LYS A 74 -2.72 17.02 -1.05
N PHE A 75 -3.00 18.27 -1.41
CA PHE A 75 -3.34 18.63 -2.79
C PHE A 75 -2.18 18.37 -3.75
N ASP A 76 -0.95 18.73 -3.40
CA ASP A 76 0.24 18.47 -4.21
C ASP A 76 0.44 16.97 -4.53
N ARG A 77 -0.07 16.08 -3.67
CA ARG A 77 0.01 14.62 -3.88
C ARG A 77 -1.15 14.02 -4.66
N LEU A 78 -2.28 14.71 -4.73
CA LEU A 78 -3.47 14.18 -5.41
C LEU A 78 -3.22 13.91 -6.88
N ASP A 79 -2.45 14.74 -7.56
CA ASP A 79 -2.12 14.57 -8.99
C ASP A 79 -1.33 13.28 -9.23
N GLY A 80 -0.38 12.96 -8.34
CA GLY A 80 0.38 11.70 -8.41
C GLY A 80 -0.48 10.48 -8.13
N LEU A 81 -1.41 10.56 -7.20
CA LEU A 81 -2.35 9.47 -6.88
C LEU A 81 -3.36 9.25 -8.01
N ALA A 82 -3.89 10.34 -8.58
CA ALA A 82 -4.91 10.27 -9.62
C ALA A 82 -4.44 9.61 -10.92
N ASN A 83 -3.14 9.69 -11.21
CA ASN A 83 -2.54 9.14 -12.43
C ASN A 83 -1.83 7.79 -12.22
N ALA A 84 -1.77 7.29 -10.98
CA ALA A 84 -1.12 6.03 -10.69
C ALA A 84 -1.96 4.84 -11.22
N LEU A 85 -1.27 3.87 -11.79
CA LEU A 85 -1.88 2.64 -12.28
C LEU A 85 -1.44 1.44 -11.43
N PRO A 86 -2.30 0.42 -11.28
CA PRO A 86 -1.92 -0.81 -10.63
C PRO A 86 -0.68 -1.43 -11.27
N ASN A 87 0.21 -1.98 -10.47
CA ASN A 87 1.39 -2.72 -10.92
C ASN A 87 1.17 -4.24 -10.80
N SER A 88 2.19 -5.00 -11.17
CA SER A 88 2.15 -6.47 -11.14
C SER A 88 1.77 -7.06 -9.77
N GLY A 89 2.19 -6.40 -8.67
CA GLY A 89 1.81 -6.80 -7.32
C GLY A 89 0.31 -6.70 -7.07
N HIS A 90 -0.32 -5.60 -7.47
CA HIS A 90 -1.77 -5.41 -7.35
C HIS A 90 -2.55 -6.45 -8.17
N PHE A 91 -2.12 -6.72 -9.41
CA PHE A 91 -2.77 -7.74 -10.24
C PHE A 91 -2.59 -9.14 -9.69
N ALA A 92 -1.44 -9.47 -9.09
CA ALA A 92 -1.23 -10.75 -8.42
C ALA A 92 -2.18 -10.92 -7.23
N VAL A 93 -2.36 -9.87 -6.43
CA VAL A 93 -3.32 -9.84 -5.31
C VAL A 93 -4.74 -10.04 -5.82
N ALA A 94 -5.15 -9.29 -6.84
CA ALA A 94 -6.48 -9.42 -7.44
C ALA A 94 -6.74 -10.84 -7.93
N LYS A 95 -5.76 -11.48 -8.56
CA LYS A 95 -5.86 -12.87 -9.02
C LYS A 95 -6.07 -13.84 -7.85
N LEU A 96 -5.38 -13.67 -6.74
CA LEU A 96 -5.53 -14.51 -5.55
C LEU A 96 -6.93 -14.36 -4.92
N VAL A 97 -7.45 -13.13 -4.86
CA VAL A 97 -8.79 -12.84 -4.36
C VAL A 97 -9.86 -13.47 -5.28
N ASN A 98 -9.78 -13.19 -6.58
CA ASN A 98 -10.75 -13.70 -7.55
C ASN A 98 -10.76 -15.24 -7.65
N ASN A 99 -9.60 -15.87 -7.41
CA ASN A 99 -9.50 -17.35 -7.31
C ASN A 99 -9.91 -17.90 -5.93
N LYS A 100 -10.45 -17.06 -5.04
CA LYS A 100 -10.91 -17.44 -3.70
C LYS A 100 -9.83 -18.03 -2.78
N LYS A 101 -8.55 -17.79 -3.08
CA LYS A 101 -7.42 -18.15 -2.23
C LYS A 101 -7.22 -17.15 -1.10
N VAL A 102 -7.53 -15.91 -1.35
CA VAL A 102 -7.51 -14.80 -0.39
C VAL A 102 -8.93 -14.28 -0.24
N SER A 103 -9.38 -14.12 1.00
CA SER A 103 -10.74 -13.66 1.28
C SER A 103 -10.85 -12.15 1.20
N HIS A 104 -9.87 -11.44 1.74
CA HIS A 104 -9.87 -9.97 1.83
C HIS A 104 -8.46 -9.41 1.70
N VAL A 105 -8.39 -8.19 1.24
CA VAL A 105 -7.21 -7.33 1.32
C VAL A 105 -7.44 -6.30 2.41
N ILE A 106 -6.52 -6.23 3.37
CA ILE A 106 -6.49 -5.19 4.39
C ILE A 106 -5.37 -4.25 4.00
N THR A 107 -5.66 -2.98 3.78
CA THR A 107 -4.66 -2.03 3.31
C THR A 107 -4.59 -0.76 4.15
N GLN A 108 -3.37 -0.25 4.33
CA GLN A 108 -3.12 1.10 4.87
C GLN A 108 -3.16 2.16 3.77
N ASN A 109 -3.25 1.76 2.51
CA ASN A 109 -3.19 2.66 1.38
C ASN A 109 -4.56 3.30 1.10
N VAL A 110 -4.51 4.52 0.56
CA VAL A 110 -5.68 5.31 0.14
C VAL A 110 -5.63 5.60 -1.37
N ASP A 111 -4.88 4.79 -2.12
CA ASP A 111 -4.60 5.00 -3.54
C ASP A 111 -5.59 4.33 -4.49
N ASN A 112 -6.49 3.51 -3.98
CA ASN A 112 -7.52 2.77 -4.70
C ASN A 112 -6.96 1.74 -5.72
N LEU A 113 -5.66 1.43 -5.68
CA LEU A 113 -5.02 0.58 -6.70
C LEU A 113 -5.41 -0.90 -6.58
N HIS A 114 -5.81 -1.37 -5.40
CA HIS A 114 -6.36 -2.72 -5.26
C HIS A 114 -7.67 -2.86 -6.01
N GLN A 115 -8.60 -1.91 -5.84
CA GLN A 115 -9.88 -1.88 -6.54
C GLN A 115 -9.65 -1.73 -8.05
N ASN A 116 -8.79 -0.80 -8.44
CA ASN A 116 -8.44 -0.58 -9.85
C ASN A 116 -7.79 -1.80 -10.53
N SER A 117 -7.16 -2.70 -9.75
CA SER A 117 -6.60 -3.95 -10.27
C SER A 117 -7.63 -5.08 -10.39
N GLY A 118 -8.87 -4.87 -9.94
CA GLY A 118 -9.95 -5.85 -10.03
C GLY A 118 -10.24 -6.63 -8.74
N VAL A 119 -9.78 -6.13 -7.58
CA VAL A 119 -10.26 -6.63 -6.28
C VAL A 119 -11.65 -6.02 -6.04
N PRO A 120 -12.70 -6.82 -5.76
CA PRO A 120 -14.03 -6.29 -5.43
C PRO A 120 -14.00 -5.37 -4.21
N ASP A 121 -14.74 -4.26 -4.24
CA ASP A 121 -14.74 -3.26 -3.16
C ASP A 121 -15.09 -3.85 -1.79
N ASN A 122 -16.04 -4.77 -1.75
CA ASN A 122 -16.45 -5.44 -0.52
C ASN A 122 -15.40 -6.43 0.04
N GLN A 123 -14.32 -6.67 -0.68
CA GLN A 123 -13.18 -7.48 -0.24
C GLN A 123 -11.92 -6.64 0.06
N VAL A 124 -12.02 -5.31 0.00
CA VAL A 124 -10.97 -4.39 0.43
C VAL A 124 -11.37 -3.71 1.73
N ILE A 125 -10.50 -3.77 2.72
CA ILE A 125 -10.65 -3.10 4.02
C ILE A 125 -9.59 -2.01 4.12
N GLU A 126 -10.02 -0.77 4.02
CA GLU A 126 -9.15 0.40 4.10
C GLU A 126 -9.06 0.89 5.55
N LEU A 127 -7.84 0.82 6.14
CA LEU A 127 -7.64 1.17 7.55
C LEU A 127 -7.56 2.68 7.78
N HIS A 128 -7.31 3.45 6.76
CA HIS A 128 -7.12 4.90 6.84
C HIS A 128 -8.20 5.70 6.09
N GLY A 129 -9.26 5.03 5.66
CA GLY A 129 -10.43 5.63 5.01
C GLY A 129 -10.33 5.81 3.53
#